data_0500c6b041a57ec24f8d17774c9b03fe
#
_entry.id   0500c6b041a57ec24f8d17774c9b03fe
#
_cell.length_a   1.000
_cell.length_b   1.000
_cell.length_c   1.000
_cell.angle_alpha   90.00
_cell.angle_beta   90.00
_cell.angle_gamma   90.00
#
_symmetry.space_group_name_H-M   'P 1'
#
loop_
_entity.id
_entity.type
_entity.pdbx_description
1 polymer ?
#
loop_
_entity_poly.entity_id
_entity_poly.type
_entity_poly.pdbx_seq_one_letter_code
_entity_poly.pdbx_strand_id
1 'polypeptide(L)'
;MTLQWRPMRPTDIDAVVEVARLSFPDHFEDRACFQNRLALYPRGCFVLAGGEGAARGYLIAYPWKAESAPPLNTVIEGLPAQPDLIYLHDLALHPEARGGGVTGAIVERLAEQATEDGWPAVALVAVNDAVGFWSRHGFVEQPAEAMAAKLASYGADARYMLRPL
;
A
#
# COMPACT_ATOMS: atom_id res chain seq x y z
N MET A 1 10.58 0.76 -23.27
CA MET A 1 11.37 0.95 -22.04
C MET A 1 10.82 0.08 -20.93
N THR A 2 11.69 -0.70 -20.28
CA THR A 2 11.29 -1.61 -19.22
C THR A 2 10.92 -0.86 -17.95
N LEU A 3 9.76 -1.17 -17.37
CA LEU A 3 9.34 -0.60 -16.10
C LEU A 3 10.03 -1.32 -14.95
N GLN A 4 10.52 -0.57 -13.98
CA GLN A 4 11.19 -1.12 -12.80
C GLN A 4 10.73 -0.38 -11.54
N TRP A 5 10.71 -1.10 -10.41
CA TRP A 5 10.42 -0.50 -9.13
C TRP A 5 11.65 0.23 -8.60
N ARG A 6 11.43 1.43 -8.09
CA ARG A 6 12.46 2.24 -7.43
C ARG A 6 11.85 3.05 -6.29
N PRO A 7 12.69 3.60 -5.40
CA PRO A 7 12.16 4.49 -4.35
C PRO A 7 11.40 5.67 -4.94
N MET A 8 10.30 6.03 -4.28
CA MET A 8 9.48 7.18 -4.66
C MET A 8 10.20 8.47 -4.30
N ARG A 9 10.07 9.48 -5.14
CA ARG A 9 10.61 10.83 -4.95
C ARG A 9 9.48 11.83 -4.86
N PRO A 10 9.68 12.99 -4.21
CA PRO A 10 8.64 14.03 -4.20
C PRO A 10 8.14 14.43 -5.59
N THR A 11 9.00 14.37 -6.59
CA THR A 11 8.64 14.68 -7.99
C THR A 11 7.74 13.63 -8.63
N ASP A 12 7.57 12.45 -8.01
CA ASP A 12 6.69 11.41 -8.52
C ASP A 12 5.23 11.60 -8.08
N ILE A 13 4.97 12.47 -7.11
CA ILE A 13 3.64 12.57 -6.48
C ILE A 13 2.52 12.86 -7.48
N ASP A 14 2.74 13.75 -8.45
CA ASP A 14 1.70 14.06 -9.45
C ASP A 14 1.26 12.81 -10.22
N ALA A 15 2.23 12.02 -10.67
CA ALA A 15 1.94 10.78 -11.40
C ALA A 15 1.28 9.73 -10.50
N VAL A 16 1.70 9.65 -9.23
CA VAL A 16 1.11 8.74 -8.24
C VAL A 16 -0.36 9.09 -8.02
N VAL A 17 -0.68 10.35 -7.85
CA VAL A 17 -2.07 10.82 -7.66
C VAL A 17 -2.92 10.41 -8.88
N GLU A 18 -2.39 10.55 -10.08
CA GLU A 18 -3.11 10.17 -11.31
C GLU A 18 -3.39 8.66 -11.35
N VAL A 19 -2.40 7.83 -11.01
CA VAL A 19 -2.57 6.38 -10.95
C VAL A 19 -3.61 6.01 -9.90
N ALA A 20 -3.57 6.65 -8.74
CA ALA A 20 -4.53 6.40 -7.66
C ALA A 20 -5.95 6.75 -8.09
N ARG A 21 -6.13 7.88 -8.75
CA ARG A 21 -7.43 8.33 -9.24
C ARG A 21 -8.04 7.32 -10.22
N LEU A 22 -7.23 6.77 -11.10
CA LEU A 22 -7.67 5.77 -12.07
C LEU A 22 -7.99 4.42 -11.42
N SER A 23 -7.26 4.06 -10.37
CA SER A 23 -7.39 2.76 -9.72
C SER A 23 -8.48 2.72 -8.64
N PHE A 24 -8.68 3.82 -7.93
CA PHE A 24 -9.57 3.90 -6.77
C PHE A 24 -10.50 5.12 -6.88
N PRO A 25 -11.38 5.17 -7.88
CA PRO A 25 -12.26 6.34 -8.06
C PRO A 25 -13.20 6.57 -6.88
N ASP A 26 -13.57 5.50 -6.15
CA ASP A 26 -14.47 5.57 -5.00
C ASP A 26 -13.75 5.75 -3.66
N HIS A 27 -12.40 5.64 -3.65
CA HIS A 27 -11.59 5.73 -2.44
C HIS A 27 -10.42 6.70 -2.65
N PHE A 28 -10.66 7.75 -3.42
CA PHE A 28 -9.62 8.72 -3.77
C PHE A 28 -9.08 9.44 -2.52
N GLU A 29 -7.76 9.59 -2.50
CA GLU A 29 -7.09 10.36 -1.46
C GLU A 29 -6.42 11.59 -2.06
N ASP A 30 -6.41 12.71 -1.32
CA ASP A 30 -5.82 13.95 -1.77
C ASP A 30 -4.30 13.87 -1.84
N ARG A 31 -3.72 14.69 -2.70
CA ARG A 31 -2.27 14.80 -2.88
C ARG A 31 -1.52 14.91 -1.55
N ALA A 32 -2.07 15.68 -0.59
CA ALA A 32 -1.46 15.87 0.72
C ALA A 32 -1.24 14.54 1.46
N CYS A 33 -2.10 13.54 1.25
CA CYS A 33 -1.96 12.23 1.87
C CYS A 33 -0.72 11.50 1.35
N PHE A 34 -0.49 11.55 0.04
CA PHE A 34 0.68 10.91 -0.57
C PHE A 34 1.97 11.59 -0.13
N GLN A 35 2.00 12.93 -0.11
CA GLN A 35 3.14 13.69 0.38
C GLN A 35 3.44 13.36 1.84
N ASN A 36 2.39 13.25 2.66
CA ASN A 36 2.49 12.91 4.07
C ASN A 36 3.14 11.54 4.28
N ARG A 37 2.69 10.51 3.58
CA ARG A 37 3.22 9.15 3.72
C ARG A 37 4.68 9.08 3.27
N LEU A 38 5.01 9.75 2.19
CA LEU A 38 6.39 9.79 1.69
C LEU A 38 7.32 10.46 2.71
N ALA A 39 6.87 11.55 3.33
CA ALA A 39 7.66 12.25 4.34
C ALA A 39 7.83 11.42 5.62
N LEU A 40 6.77 10.71 6.03
CA LEU A 40 6.79 9.94 7.28
C LEU A 40 7.65 8.67 7.17
N TYR A 41 7.59 7.97 6.03
CA TYR A 41 8.31 6.70 5.89
C TYR A 41 8.71 6.45 4.43
N PRO A 42 9.72 7.16 3.93
CA PRO A 42 10.15 7.00 2.53
C PRO A 42 10.61 5.57 2.20
N ARG A 43 11.11 4.83 3.19
CA ARG A 43 11.56 3.44 3.02
C ARG A 43 10.42 2.50 2.54
N GLY A 44 9.17 2.85 2.78
CA GLY A 44 8.01 2.07 2.35
C GLY A 44 7.32 2.59 1.11
N CYS A 45 7.88 3.57 0.42
CA CYS A 45 7.24 4.20 -0.73
C CYS A 45 8.04 3.93 -2.01
N PHE A 46 7.39 3.29 -2.98
CA PHE A 46 8.01 2.90 -4.25
C PHE A 46 7.16 3.32 -5.43
N VAL A 47 7.79 3.51 -6.58
CA VAL A 47 7.10 3.73 -7.85
C VAL A 47 7.63 2.77 -8.90
N LEU A 48 6.74 2.44 -9.84
CA LEU A 48 7.08 1.66 -11.02
C LEU A 48 7.25 2.64 -12.18
N ALA A 49 8.45 2.73 -12.73
CA ALA A 49 8.72 3.69 -13.79
C ALA A 49 9.78 3.16 -14.75
N GLY A 50 9.80 3.69 -15.97
CA GLY A 50 10.81 3.36 -16.97
C GLY A 50 11.77 4.52 -17.15
N GLY A 51 13.01 4.35 -16.70
CA GLY A 51 14.05 5.38 -16.81
C GLY A 51 13.63 6.69 -16.13
N GLU A 52 13.64 7.79 -16.88
CA GLU A 52 13.23 9.10 -16.39
C GLU A 52 11.73 9.37 -16.62
N GLY A 53 10.97 8.36 -17.04
CA GLY A 53 9.55 8.52 -17.32
C GLY A 53 8.70 8.67 -16.07
N ALA A 54 7.45 9.11 -16.27
CA ALA A 54 6.48 9.26 -15.19
C ALA A 54 6.15 7.91 -14.55
N ALA A 55 5.84 7.91 -13.26
CA ALA A 55 5.45 6.71 -12.54
C ALA A 55 4.17 6.11 -13.14
N ARG A 56 4.16 4.80 -13.31
CA ARG A 56 3.03 4.02 -13.84
C ARG A 56 2.42 3.11 -12.77
N GLY A 57 2.97 3.13 -11.58
CA GLY A 57 2.48 2.38 -10.44
C GLY A 57 3.13 2.85 -9.17
N TYR A 58 2.55 2.47 -8.03
CA TYR A 58 3.13 2.84 -6.75
C TYR A 58 2.74 1.85 -5.67
N LEU A 59 3.55 1.82 -4.62
CA LEU A 59 3.25 1.11 -3.38
C LEU A 59 3.57 2.04 -2.23
N ILE A 60 2.69 2.10 -1.24
CA ILE A 60 2.88 2.87 -0.02
C ILE A 60 2.66 1.95 1.18
N ALA A 61 3.67 1.86 2.05
CA ALA A 61 3.61 1.07 3.27
C ALA A 61 4.36 1.81 4.38
N TYR A 62 3.96 1.56 5.62
CA TYR A 62 4.61 2.20 6.78
C TYR A 62 4.30 1.42 8.05
N PRO A 63 5.12 1.60 9.12
CA PRO A 63 4.85 0.95 10.41
C PRO A 63 3.51 1.42 10.99
N TRP A 64 2.73 0.48 11.51
CA TRP A 64 1.40 0.77 12.06
C TRP A 64 1.04 -0.24 13.16
N LYS A 65 -0.10 0.01 13.82
CA LYS A 65 -0.59 -0.89 14.86
C LYS A 65 -1.36 -2.06 14.25
N ALA A 66 -1.26 -3.23 14.86
CA ALA A 66 -2.05 -4.39 14.47
C ALA A 66 -3.54 -4.12 14.70
N GLU A 67 -4.38 -4.75 13.89
CA GLU A 67 -5.84 -4.62 13.95
C GLU A 67 -6.30 -3.16 13.93
N SER A 68 -5.62 -2.36 13.10
CA SER A 68 -5.90 -0.94 12.94
C SER A 68 -5.61 -0.52 11.51
N ALA A 69 -6.36 0.44 11.01
CA ALA A 69 -6.11 1.05 9.70
C ALA A 69 -6.33 2.56 9.82
N PRO A 70 -5.50 3.37 9.15
CA PRO A 70 -5.73 4.81 9.17
C PRO A 70 -7.01 5.17 8.42
N PRO A 71 -7.68 6.26 8.81
CA PRO A 71 -8.85 6.73 8.05
C PRO A 71 -8.44 7.06 6.62
N LEU A 72 -9.36 6.84 5.67
CA LEU A 72 -9.13 7.23 4.28
C LEU A 72 -9.07 8.75 4.16
N ASN A 73 -8.28 9.20 3.20
CA ASN A 73 -8.10 10.63 2.87
C ASN A 73 -7.77 11.50 4.10
N THR A 74 -6.82 11.02 4.92
CA THR A 74 -6.43 11.70 6.16
C THR A 74 -4.92 11.86 6.20
N VAL A 75 -4.46 13.06 6.54
CA VAL A 75 -3.05 13.32 6.84
C VAL A 75 -2.78 12.80 8.25
N ILE A 76 -1.76 11.96 8.41
CA ILE A 76 -1.37 11.40 9.71
C ILE A 76 -0.36 12.33 10.36
N GLU A 77 -0.56 12.67 11.64
CA GLU A 77 0.36 13.55 12.36
C GLU A 77 1.73 12.91 12.59
N GLY A 78 1.76 11.57 12.72
CA GLY A 78 3.00 10.83 12.89
C GLY A 78 2.74 9.33 12.92
N LEU A 79 3.81 8.56 12.87
CA LEU A 79 3.71 7.10 13.01
C LEU A 79 3.47 6.74 14.48
N PRO A 80 2.82 5.60 14.78
CA PRO A 80 2.66 5.15 16.16
C PRO A 80 4.01 5.05 16.86
N ALA A 81 4.04 5.37 18.15
CA ALA A 81 5.28 5.30 18.95
C ALA A 81 5.78 3.85 19.08
N GLN A 82 4.88 2.89 19.12
CA GLN A 82 5.21 1.47 19.25
C GLN A 82 4.43 0.67 18.19
N PRO A 83 4.86 0.76 16.93
CA PRO A 83 4.18 0.03 15.85
C PRO A 83 4.42 -1.46 16.00
N ASP A 84 3.44 -2.26 15.52
CA ASP A 84 3.48 -3.71 15.62
C ASP A 84 3.95 -4.40 14.34
N LEU A 85 3.73 -3.78 13.20
CA LEU A 85 3.93 -4.40 11.90
C LEU A 85 4.04 -3.32 10.81
N ILE A 86 4.26 -3.79 9.57
CA ILE A 86 4.19 -2.90 8.40
C ILE A 86 2.78 -2.97 7.83
N TYR A 87 2.16 -1.82 7.65
CA TYR A 87 0.86 -1.72 7.01
C TYR A 87 1.04 -1.34 5.54
N LEU A 88 0.62 -2.22 4.64
CA LEU A 88 0.63 -1.93 3.20
C LEU A 88 -0.66 -1.15 2.90
N HIS A 89 -0.51 0.16 2.81
CA HIS A 89 -1.65 1.06 2.67
C HIS A 89 -2.25 0.99 1.27
N ASP A 90 -1.41 0.96 0.24
CA ASP A 90 -1.87 1.10 -1.12
C ASP A 90 -0.88 0.51 -2.13
N LEU A 91 -1.41 -0.15 -3.16
CA LEU A 91 -0.65 -0.68 -4.29
C LEU A 91 -1.53 -0.55 -5.52
N ALA A 92 -1.08 0.19 -6.51
CA ALA A 92 -1.85 0.41 -7.73
C ALA A 92 -0.96 0.51 -8.95
N LEU A 93 -1.49 0.08 -10.09
CA LEU A 93 -0.83 0.20 -11.39
C LEU A 93 -1.74 0.95 -12.36
N HIS A 94 -1.14 1.80 -13.17
CA HIS A 94 -1.83 2.37 -14.33
C HIS A 94 -2.36 1.19 -15.18
N PRO A 95 -3.57 1.29 -15.77
CA PRO A 95 -4.09 0.19 -16.58
C PRO A 95 -3.14 -0.33 -17.65
N GLU A 96 -2.33 0.55 -18.25
CA GLU A 96 -1.38 0.18 -19.29
C GLU A 96 -0.16 -0.57 -18.76
N ALA A 97 0.09 -0.55 -17.45
CA ALA A 97 1.24 -1.21 -16.83
C ALA A 97 0.89 -2.56 -16.20
N ARG A 98 -0.36 -2.98 -16.27
CA ARG A 98 -0.82 -4.23 -15.66
C ARG A 98 -0.34 -5.45 -16.44
N GLY A 99 -0.16 -6.56 -15.72
CA GLY A 99 0.41 -7.79 -16.26
C GLY A 99 1.91 -7.84 -16.04
N GLY A 100 2.54 -8.95 -16.42
CA GLY A 100 3.99 -9.11 -16.33
C GLY A 100 4.57 -9.39 -14.95
N GLY A 101 3.73 -9.63 -13.93
CA GLY A 101 4.21 -10.04 -12.61
C GLY A 101 4.85 -8.94 -11.77
N VAL A 102 4.72 -7.67 -12.16
CA VAL A 102 5.37 -6.55 -11.46
C VAL A 102 4.82 -6.34 -10.05
N THR A 103 3.52 -6.64 -9.81
CA THR A 103 2.94 -6.52 -8.48
C THR A 103 3.51 -7.55 -7.51
N GLY A 104 3.67 -8.80 -7.97
CA GLY A 104 4.31 -9.83 -7.15
C GLY A 104 5.72 -9.46 -6.75
N ALA A 105 6.49 -8.87 -7.68
CA ALA A 105 7.86 -8.46 -7.42
C ALA A 105 7.97 -7.44 -6.28
N ILE A 106 7.09 -6.42 -6.27
CA ILE A 106 7.18 -5.39 -5.23
C ILE A 106 6.66 -5.89 -3.88
N VAL A 107 5.64 -6.76 -3.89
CA VAL A 107 5.14 -7.36 -2.64
C VAL A 107 6.25 -8.20 -1.99
N GLU A 108 6.98 -9.00 -2.78
CA GLU A 108 8.10 -9.78 -2.25
C GLU A 108 9.24 -8.90 -1.77
N ARG A 109 9.56 -7.83 -2.51
CA ARG A 109 10.59 -6.87 -2.08
C ARG A 109 10.22 -6.23 -0.74
N LEU A 110 8.96 -5.84 -0.57
CA LEU A 110 8.50 -5.26 0.70
C LEU A 110 8.61 -6.29 1.83
N ALA A 111 8.21 -7.54 1.59
CA ALA A 111 8.29 -8.60 2.59
C ALA A 111 9.73 -8.88 2.99
N GLU A 112 10.66 -8.95 2.05
CA GLU A 112 12.08 -9.15 2.32
C GLU A 112 12.65 -8.00 3.14
N GLN A 113 12.34 -6.76 2.76
CA GLN A 113 12.79 -5.58 3.48
C GLN A 113 12.24 -5.54 4.92
N ALA A 114 10.95 -5.85 5.08
CA ALA A 114 10.32 -5.87 6.39
C ALA A 114 10.94 -6.95 7.29
N THR A 115 11.26 -8.11 6.70
CA THR A 115 11.94 -9.19 7.43
C THR A 115 13.33 -8.74 7.89
N GLU A 116 14.09 -8.09 7.02
CA GLU A 116 15.42 -7.56 7.36
C GLU A 116 15.34 -6.52 8.47
N ASP A 117 14.28 -5.72 8.47
CA ASP A 117 14.07 -4.69 9.49
C ASP A 117 13.51 -5.24 10.80
N GLY A 118 13.22 -6.54 10.86
CA GLY A 118 12.75 -7.19 12.07
C GLY A 118 11.25 -7.15 12.32
N TRP A 119 10.46 -6.77 11.32
CA TRP A 119 9.00 -6.73 11.49
C TRP A 119 8.39 -8.14 11.43
N PRO A 120 7.39 -8.44 12.27
CA PRO A 120 6.81 -9.78 12.31
C PRO A 120 5.80 -10.07 11.20
N ALA A 121 5.26 -9.06 10.58
CA ALA A 121 4.20 -9.25 9.59
C ALA A 121 3.98 -7.99 8.73
N VAL A 122 3.32 -8.20 7.60
CA VAL A 122 2.74 -7.13 6.79
C VAL A 122 1.22 -7.29 6.83
N ALA A 123 0.50 -6.21 7.07
CA ALA A 123 -0.97 -6.21 7.10
C ALA A 123 -1.53 -5.26 6.04
N LEU A 124 -2.78 -5.50 5.64
CA LEU A 124 -3.48 -4.61 4.71
C LEU A 124 -4.99 -4.77 4.87
N VAL A 125 -5.73 -3.84 4.27
CA VAL A 125 -7.17 -3.95 4.10
C VAL A 125 -7.44 -4.19 2.61
N ALA A 126 -7.91 -5.38 2.27
CA ALA A 126 -8.27 -5.73 0.88
C ALA A 126 -9.66 -5.16 0.57
N VAL A 127 -9.78 -4.48 -0.57
CA VAL A 127 -11.03 -3.92 -1.04
C VAL A 127 -11.30 -4.39 -2.47
N ASN A 128 -12.53 -4.14 -2.97
CA ASN A 128 -12.88 -4.45 -4.37
C ASN A 128 -12.64 -5.92 -4.76
N ASP A 129 -12.97 -6.85 -3.87
CA ASP A 129 -12.80 -8.30 -4.09
C ASP A 129 -11.36 -8.74 -4.33
N ALA A 130 -10.39 -8.03 -3.75
CA ALA A 130 -8.98 -8.33 -3.92
C ALA A 130 -8.44 -9.43 -3.00
N VAL A 131 -9.28 -10.08 -2.18
CA VAL A 131 -8.85 -11.13 -1.24
C VAL A 131 -8.11 -12.25 -1.96
N GLY A 132 -8.63 -12.72 -3.11
CA GLY A 132 -7.97 -13.78 -3.89
C GLY A 132 -6.59 -13.38 -4.39
N PHE A 133 -6.44 -12.14 -4.85
CA PHE A 133 -5.15 -11.60 -5.27
C PHE A 133 -4.14 -11.62 -4.12
N TRP A 134 -4.53 -11.07 -2.97
CA TRP A 134 -3.62 -11.01 -1.82
C TRP A 134 -3.32 -12.38 -1.23
N SER A 135 -4.29 -13.30 -1.26
CA SER A 135 -4.07 -14.68 -0.81
C SER A 135 -2.95 -15.37 -1.60
N ARG A 136 -2.86 -15.09 -2.90
CA ARG A 136 -1.79 -15.64 -3.73
C ARG A 136 -0.42 -15.09 -3.36
N HIS A 137 -0.37 -13.97 -2.63
CA HIS A 137 0.87 -13.35 -2.16
C HIS A 137 1.14 -13.60 -0.67
N GLY A 138 0.53 -14.64 -0.11
CA GLY A 138 0.82 -15.07 1.25
C GLY A 138 0.03 -14.36 2.34
N PHE A 139 -0.95 -13.54 1.98
CA PHE A 139 -1.80 -12.87 2.96
C PHE A 139 -2.98 -13.76 3.34
N VAL A 140 -3.33 -13.77 4.62
CA VAL A 140 -4.43 -14.57 5.17
C VAL A 140 -5.43 -13.63 5.82
N GLU A 141 -6.73 -13.81 5.50
CA GLU A 141 -7.79 -13.02 6.09
C GLU A 141 -7.83 -13.26 7.60
N GLN A 142 -7.98 -12.19 8.36
CA GLN A 142 -8.00 -12.23 9.82
C GLN A 142 -9.39 -11.87 10.33
N PRO A 143 -9.88 -12.57 11.38
CA PRO A 143 -11.06 -12.08 12.08
C PRO A 143 -10.70 -10.76 12.75
N ALA A 144 -11.44 -9.70 12.44
CA ALA A 144 -11.11 -8.36 12.92
C ALA A 144 -12.38 -7.66 13.40
N GLU A 145 -13.07 -8.27 14.39
CA GLU A 145 -14.30 -7.72 14.94
C GLU A 145 -14.10 -6.30 15.48
N ALA A 146 -12.96 -6.04 16.10
CA ALA A 146 -12.60 -4.71 16.61
C ALA A 146 -12.51 -3.67 15.51
N MET A 147 -12.33 -4.10 14.25
CA MET A 147 -12.22 -3.20 13.10
C MET A 147 -13.51 -3.09 12.28
N ALA A 148 -14.61 -3.71 12.73
CA ALA A 148 -15.82 -3.79 11.92
C ALA A 148 -16.27 -2.43 11.37
N ALA A 149 -16.29 -1.41 12.20
CA ALA A 149 -16.71 -0.06 11.80
C ALA A 149 -15.70 0.55 10.80
N LYS A 150 -14.39 0.33 11.02
CA LYS A 150 -13.36 0.84 10.14
C LYS A 150 -13.41 0.14 8.77
N LEU A 151 -13.59 -1.18 8.76
CA LEU A 151 -13.72 -1.94 7.52
C LEU A 151 -14.96 -1.49 6.73
N ALA A 152 -16.07 -1.24 7.40
CA ALA A 152 -17.26 -0.75 6.75
C ALA A 152 -17.02 0.59 6.03
N SER A 153 -16.16 1.44 6.58
CA SER A 153 -15.80 2.72 5.94
C SER A 153 -15.01 2.55 4.65
N TYR A 154 -14.36 1.40 4.46
CA TYR A 154 -13.59 1.09 3.25
C TYR A 154 -14.46 0.40 2.19
N GLY A 155 -15.61 -0.15 2.57
CA GLY A 155 -16.53 -0.85 1.69
C GLY A 155 -17.05 -2.13 2.33
N ALA A 156 -18.20 -2.62 1.84
CA ALA A 156 -18.84 -3.80 2.39
C ALA A 156 -17.99 -5.08 2.23
N ASP A 157 -17.13 -5.11 1.22
CA ASP A 157 -16.27 -6.25 0.91
C ASP A 157 -14.86 -6.11 1.49
N ALA A 158 -14.58 -5.07 2.27
CA ALA A 158 -13.27 -4.86 2.86
C ALA A 158 -12.94 -5.97 3.88
N ARG A 159 -11.68 -6.47 3.81
CA ARG A 159 -11.20 -7.53 4.70
C ARG A 159 -9.80 -7.19 5.20
N TYR A 160 -9.57 -7.42 6.48
CA TYR A 160 -8.24 -7.25 7.06
C TYR A 160 -7.44 -8.53 6.80
N MET A 161 -6.24 -8.37 6.24
CA MET A 161 -5.40 -9.51 5.89
C MET A 161 -3.99 -9.32 6.44
N LEU A 162 -3.30 -10.41 6.71
CA LEU A 162 -1.97 -10.38 7.30
C LEU A 162 -1.09 -11.45 6.67
N ARG A 163 0.14 -11.08 6.35
CA ARG A 163 1.18 -12.00 5.91
C ARG A 163 2.24 -12.09 7.01
N PRO A 164 2.37 -13.24 7.70
CA PRO A 164 3.47 -13.46 8.65
C PRO A 164 4.81 -13.48 7.91
N LEU A 165 5.84 -12.96 8.55
CA LEU A 165 7.19 -12.92 7.98
C LEU A 165 8.15 -13.89 8.65
#